data_fddc30559eb8f01810c0a9485171e2cf
#
_entry.id   fddc30559eb8f01810c0a9485171e2cf
#
_cell.length_a   1.000
_cell.length_b   1.000
_cell.length_c   1.000
_cell.angle_alpha   90.00
_cell.angle_beta   90.00
_cell.angle_gamma   90.00
#
_symmetry.space_group_name_H-M   'P 1'
#
loop_
_entity.id
_entity.type
_entity.pdbx_description
1 polymer ?
#
loop_
_entity_poly.entity_id
_entity_poly.type
_entity_poly.pdbx_seq_one_letter_code
_entity_poly.pdbx_strand_id
1 'polypeptide(L)'
;MKLKFVIAGAAALALAACGGDADEAATEDTTVADQSAMPDDTAADATMPTTGQAFADMQASSDMYEVEAGKLAQQNGTAQAVKDFGAMMERDHTKSSEDLKAAAAQASGVTVNPQMTAKHQSDLDALRNAGSNFDSVYKQQQVAAHTQALSMLRNFADNGDAQPLKDFASKTATVVEGHLEHARELP
;
A
#
# COMPACT_ATOMS: atom_id res chain seq x y z
N MET A 1 36.11 -3.41 36.96
CA MET A 1 37.15 -2.50 36.47
C MET A 1 36.46 -1.23 35.99
N LYS A 2 36.67 -0.12 36.72
CA LYS A 2 36.03 1.18 36.46
C LYS A 2 36.98 1.98 35.57
N LEU A 3 36.48 2.64 34.53
CA LEU A 3 37.20 3.74 33.92
C LEU A 3 36.22 4.84 33.53
N LYS A 4 36.29 5.94 34.32
CA LYS A 4 35.63 7.22 34.05
C LYS A 4 36.59 8.08 33.25
N PHE A 5 36.12 8.77 32.21
CA PHE A 5 36.78 9.96 31.68
C PHE A 5 35.76 11.10 31.58
N VAL A 6 36.03 12.14 32.35
CA VAL A 6 35.48 13.48 32.33
C VAL A 6 36.52 14.37 31.69
N ILE A 7 36.13 15.17 30.69
CA ILE A 7 36.89 16.39 30.34
C ILE A 7 35.89 17.48 30.03
N ALA A 8 35.95 18.52 30.86
CA ALA A 8 35.33 19.82 30.69
C ALA A 8 36.27 20.77 29.95
N GLY A 9 35.75 21.71 29.22
CA GLY A 9 36.55 22.76 28.59
C GLY A 9 35.63 23.94 28.18
N ALA A 10 35.87 25.08 28.81
CA ALA A 10 35.10 26.30 28.86
C ALA A 10 35.42 27.32 27.75
N ALA A 11 34.45 28.13 27.44
CA ALA A 11 34.43 29.59 27.23
C ALA A 11 35.39 30.30 26.26
N ALA A 12 34.81 31.15 25.40
CA ALA A 12 35.22 32.56 25.29
C ALA A 12 34.17 33.38 24.52
N LEU A 13 33.68 34.47 25.18
CA LEU A 13 32.97 35.62 24.64
C LEU A 13 33.93 36.51 23.82
N ALA A 14 33.43 37.11 22.76
CA ALA A 14 33.92 38.42 22.29
C ALA A 14 32.78 39.26 21.73
N LEU A 15 32.47 40.35 22.42
CA LEU A 15 31.67 41.49 21.93
C LEU A 15 32.57 42.38 21.08
N ALA A 16 32.05 42.93 20.01
CA ALA A 16 32.46 44.22 19.48
C ALA A 16 31.25 44.90 18.80
N ALA A 17 30.95 46.09 19.30
CA ALA A 17 29.92 47.02 18.81
C ALA A 17 30.55 48.07 17.89
N CYS A 18 29.72 48.74 17.14
CA CYS A 18 29.70 50.10 16.52
C CYS A 18 29.24 49.96 15.08
N GLY A 19 28.21 50.60 14.55
CA GLY A 19 27.66 51.92 14.74
C GLY A 19 27.61 52.60 13.38
N GLY A 20 26.50 53.19 12.92
CA GLY A 20 26.50 54.05 11.75
C GLY A 20 25.23 54.00 10.88
N ASP A 21 24.45 54.98 11.07
CA ASP A 21 23.36 55.68 10.43
C ASP A 21 22.98 55.43 8.96
N ALA A 22 21.67 55.45 8.80
CA ALA A 22 20.83 56.27 7.91
C ALA A 22 20.63 55.85 6.43
N ASP A 23 19.36 55.71 6.18
CA ASP A 23 18.52 56.14 5.03
C ASP A 23 18.46 55.28 3.78
N GLU A 24 17.27 55.02 3.50
CA GLU A 24 16.44 55.17 2.31
C GLU A 24 15.67 53.90 1.86
N ALA A 25 14.42 54.16 1.63
CA ALA A 25 13.36 53.24 1.26
C ALA A 25 13.61 52.51 -0.02
N ALA A 26 13.41 51.17 0.01
CA ALA A 26 12.90 50.45 -1.15
C ALA A 26 12.05 49.28 -0.64
N THR A 27 10.77 49.38 -0.91
CA THR A 27 9.80 48.32 -0.79
C THR A 27 10.14 47.22 -1.75
N GLU A 28 10.67 46.10 -1.30
CA GLU A 28 10.62 44.86 -2.05
C GLU A 28 9.86 43.82 -1.24
N ASP A 29 8.74 43.50 -1.83
CA ASP A 29 7.85 42.40 -1.55
C ASP A 29 8.62 41.06 -1.59
N THR A 30 9.11 40.62 -0.43
CA THR A 30 9.58 39.23 -0.29
C THR A 30 8.41 38.37 0.13
N THR A 31 7.66 37.91 -0.86
CA THR A 31 6.80 36.72 -0.72
C THR A 31 7.65 35.58 -0.21
N VAL A 32 7.56 35.31 1.08
CA VAL A 32 8.05 34.07 1.68
C VAL A 32 7.18 32.96 1.13
N ALA A 33 7.67 32.29 0.09
CA ALA A 33 7.10 31.06 -0.38
C ALA A 33 7.38 30.00 0.68
N ASP A 34 6.44 29.85 1.62
CA ASP A 34 6.31 28.64 2.40
C ASP A 34 5.91 27.51 1.46
N GLN A 35 6.89 26.89 0.88
CA GLN A 35 6.73 25.63 0.17
C GLN A 35 7.04 24.48 1.09
N SER A 36 6.19 24.29 2.10
CA SER A 36 5.92 22.97 2.61
C SER A 36 5.07 22.24 1.56
N ALA A 37 5.68 21.94 0.42
CA ALA A 37 5.12 20.99 -0.52
C ALA A 37 5.14 19.63 0.17
N MET A 38 4.03 19.28 0.82
CA MET A 38 3.67 17.89 0.99
C MET A 38 3.83 17.23 -0.38
N PRO A 39 4.45 16.05 -0.50
CA PRO A 39 4.38 15.31 -1.74
C PRO A 39 2.89 15.13 -2.01
N ASP A 40 2.45 15.71 -3.12
CA ASP A 40 1.14 15.45 -3.71
C ASP A 40 1.05 13.94 -3.91
N ASP A 41 0.37 13.28 -2.97
CA ASP A 41 -0.02 11.90 -3.09
C ASP A 41 -1.17 11.84 -4.11
N THR A 42 -0.87 12.29 -5.32
CA THR A 42 -1.60 11.86 -6.49
C THR A 42 -1.31 10.38 -6.60
N ALA A 43 -2.02 9.60 -5.76
CA ALA A 43 -2.31 8.22 -6.06
C ALA A 43 -2.68 8.22 -7.55
N ALA A 44 -1.77 7.71 -8.37
CA ALA A 44 -1.95 7.61 -9.79
C ALA A 44 -3.39 7.13 -9.97
N ASP A 45 -4.18 7.92 -10.66
CA ASP A 45 -5.47 7.52 -11.21
C ASP A 45 -5.17 6.31 -12.11
N ALA A 46 -5.03 5.16 -11.47
CA ALA A 46 -4.87 3.88 -12.14
C ALA A 46 -6.21 3.68 -12.82
N THR A 47 -6.27 4.07 -14.09
CA THR A 47 -7.45 3.93 -14.93
C THR A 47 -8.00 2.52 -14.71
N MET A 48 -9.21 2.41 -14.15
CA MET A 48 -9.82 1.13 -13.83
C MET A 48 -9.84 0.26 -15.09
N PRO A 49 -9.40 -1.00 -15.05
CA PRO A 49 -9.31 -1.85 -16.21
C PRO A 49 -10.70 -2.11 -16.78
N THR A 50 -10.84 -1.99 -18.10
CA THR A 50 -12.05 -2.35 -18.84
C THR A 50 -11.79 -3.48 -19.82
N THR A 51 -10.53 -3.80 -20.11
CA THR A 51 -10.17 -4.94 -20.94
C THR A 51 -9.87 -6.17 -20.09
N GLY A 52 -10.27 -7.35 -20.57
CA GLY A 52 -10.07 -8.64 -19.88
C GLY A 52 -8.61 -8.91 -19.56
N GLN A 53 -7.67 -8.55 -20.46
CA GLN A 53 -6.24 -8.76 -20.21
C GLN A 53 -5.74 -7.86 -19.06
N ALA A 54 -6.05 -6.56 -19.09
CA ALA A 54 -5.60 -5.66 -18.02
C ALA A 54 -6.21 -6.03 -16.66
N PHE A 55 -7.47 -6.44 -16.64
CA PHE A 55 -8.11 -6.95 -15.44
C PHE A 55 -7.43 -8.22 -14.91
N ALA A 56 -7.17 -9.19 -15.78
CA ALA A 56 -6.53 -10.45 -15.39
C ALA A 56 -5.11 -10.23 -14.82
N ASP A 57 -4.34 -9.31 -15.41
CA ASP A 57 -3.00 -8.98 -14.92
C ASP A 57 -3.04 -8.31 -13.54
N MET A 58 -3.97 -7.36 -13.33
CA MET A 58 -4.13 -6.69 -12.04
C MET A 58 -4.64 -7.64 -10.95
N GLN A 59 -5.65 -8.46 -11.26
CA GLN A 59 -6.18 -9.43 -10.32
C GLN A 59 -5.15 -10.50 -9.95
N ALA A 60 -4.40 -11.01 -10.93
CA ALA A 60 -3.34 -11.99 -10.67
C ALA A 60 -2.22 -11.41 -9.76
N SER A 61 -1.86 -10.14 -9.97
CA SER A 61 -0.89 -9.46 -9.11
C SER A 61 -1.41 -9.28 -7.68
N SER A 62 -2.70 -8.93 -7.54
CA SER A 62 -3.36 -8.79 -6.23
C SER A 62 -3.41 -10.12 -5.49
N ASP A 63 -3.84 -11.20 -6.15
CA ASP A 63 -3.90 -12.52 -5.53
C ASP A 63 -2.51 -13.01 -5.08
N MET A 64 -1.47 -12.78 -5.89
CA MET A 64 -0.09 -13.11 -5.48
C MET A 64 0.33 -12.35 -4.22
N TYR A 65 0.03 -11.06 -4.15
CA TYR A 65 0.33 -10.23 -2.98
C TYR A 65 -0.38 -10.78 -1.74
N GLU A 66 -1.68 -11.05 -1.84
CA GLU A 66 -2.48 -11.51 -0.69
C GLU A 66 -2.04 -12.88 -0.17
N VAL A 67 -1.67 -13.79 -1.06
CA VAL A 67 -1.10 -15.10 -0.66
C VAL A 67 0.21 -14.91 0.12
N GLU A 68 1.13 -14.07 -0.36
CA GLU A 68 2.42 -13.86 0.33
C GLU A 68 2.26 -13.03 1.61
N ALA A 69 1.40 -11.99 1.61
CA ALA A 69 1.08 -11.21 2.80
C ALA A 69 0.39 -12.08 3.88
N GLY A 70 -0.51 -12.97 3.46
CA GLY A 70 -1.17 -13.93 4.35
C GLY A 70 -0.18 -14.90 5.02
N LYS A 71 0.80 -15.41 4.29
CA LYS A 71 1.89 -16.22 4.85
C LYS A 71 2.72 -15.46 5.87
N LEU A 72 3.08 -14.19 5.55
CA LEU A 72 3.81 -13.33 6.49
C LEU A 72 2.99 -13.07 7.76
N ALA A 73 1.67 -12.88 7.65
CA ALA A 73 0.79 -12.67 8.80
C ALA A 73 0.74 -13.90 9.72
N GLN A 74 0.70 -15.10 9.17
CA GLN A 74 0.77 -16.34 9.95
C GLN A 74 2.09 -16.50 10.70
N GLN A 75 3.20 -16.06 10.08
CA GLN A 75 4.55 -16.18 10.64
C GLN A 75 4.86 -15.10 11.67
N ASN A 76 4.53 -13.83 11.36
CA ASN A 76 5.02 -12.65 12.09
C ASN A 76 3.91 -11.93 12.89
N GLY A 77 2.64 -12.21 12.65
CA GLY A 77 1.53 -11.64 13.40
C GLY A 77 1.64 -11.95 14.89
N THR A 78 1.34 -10.98 15.72
CA THR A 78 1.34 -11.17 17.18
C THR A 78 -0.05 -11.55 17.69
N ALA A 79 -1.10 -10.93 17.17
CA ALA A 79 -2.47 -11.27 17.51
C ALA A 79 -2.94 -12.52 16.75
N GLN A 80 -3.68 -13.39 17.43
CA GLN A 80 -4.23 -14.60 16.81
C GLN A 80 -5.17 -14.23 15.65
N ALA A 81 -5.99 -13.18 15.80
CA ALA A 81 -6.88 -12.69 14.75
C ALA A 81 -6.14 -12.33 13.45
N VAL A 82 -4.93 -11.75 13.55
CA VAL A 82 -4.08 -11.43 12.38
C VAL A 82 -3.59 -12.71 11.70
N LYS A 83 -3.18 -13.72 12.46
CA LYS A 83 -2.76 -15.02 11.92
C LYS A 83 -3.90 -15.76 11.23
N ASP A 84 -5.08 -15.76 11.86
CA ASP A 84 -6.27 -16.44 11.31
C ASP A 84 -6.75 -15.74 10.04
N PHE A 85 -6.74 -14.42 10.00
CA PHE A 85 -7.02 -13.63 8.80
C PHE A 85 -5.98 -13.91 7.71
N GLY A 86 -4.69 -13.98 8.05
CA GLY A 86 -3.63 -14.35 7.11
C GLY A 86 -3.83 -15.73 6.48
N ALA A 87 -4.25 -16.72 7.28
CA ALA A 87 -4.56 -18.06 6.75
C ALA A 87 -5.79 -18.05 5.82
N MET A 88 -6.78 -17.20 6.10
CA MET A 88 -7.93 -16.98 5.25
C MET A 88 -7.51 -16.35 3.91
N MET A 89 -6.66 -15.31 3.93
CA MET A 89 -6.15 -14.66 2.72
C MET A 89 -5.38 -15.63 1.83
N GLU A 90 -4.45 -16.40 2.41
CA GLU A 90 -3.70 -17.40 1.63
C GLU A 90 -4.63 -18.39 0.93
N ARG A 91 -5.61 -18.94 1.64
CA ARG A 91 -6.54 -19.92 1.09
C ARG A 91 -7.43 -19.32 0.00
N ASP A 92 -8.07 -18.19 0.28
CA ASP A 92 -9.12 -17.64 -0.57
C ASP A 92 -8.51 -17.00 -1.83
N HIS A 93 -7.33 -16.36 -1.74
CA HIS A 93 -6.63 -15.81 -2.90
C HIS A 93 -5.90 -16.87 -3.74
N THR A 94 -5.51 -18.00 -3.15
CA THR A 94 -5.09 -19.18 -3.94
C THR A 94 -6.25 -19.68 -4.79
N LYS A 95 -7.44 -19.82 -4.20
CA LYS A 95 -8.64 -20.22 -4.94
C LYS A 95 -9.04 -19.18 -5.99
N SER A 96 -8.97 -17.88 -5.66
CA SER A 96 -9.23 -16.79 -6.62
C SER A 96 -8.33 -16.91 -7.85
N SER A 97 -7.03 -17.18 -7.66
CA SER A 97 -6.08 -17.39 -8.75
C SER A 97 -6.46 -18.58 -9.68
N GLU A 98 -7.02 -19.64 -9.10
CA GLU A 98 -7.49 -20.80 -9.89
C GLU A 98 -8.76 -20.44 -10.67
N ASP A 99 -9.71 -19.78 -10.02
CA ASP A 99 -10.97 -19.35 -10.62
C ASP A 99 -10.73 -18.31 -11.74
N LEU A 100 -9.77 -17.38 -11.54
CA LEU A 100 -9.36 -16.40 -12.56
C LEU A 100 -8.81 -17.10 -13.81
N LYS A 101 -7.94 -18.10 -13.64
CA LYS A 101 -7.41 -18.87 -14.76
C LYS A 101 -8.51 -19.62 -15.53
N ALA A 102 -9.47 -20.17 -14.79
CA ALA A 102 -10.62 -20.85 -15.39
C ALA A 102 -11.53 -19.91 -16.18
N ALA A 103 -11.76 -18.69 -15.66
CA ALA A 103 -12.52 -17.64 -16.34
C ALA A 103 -11.79 -17.11 -17.58
N ALA A 104 -10.48 -16.84 -17.45
CA ALA A 104 -9.64 -16.38 -18.55
C ALA A 104 -9.57 -17.38 -19.71
N ALA A 105 -9.52 -18.69 -19.42
CA ALA A 105 -9.55 -19.73 -20.44
C ALA A 105 -10.82 -19.73 -21.29
N GLN A 106 -11.91 -19.11 -20.80
CA GLN A 106 -13.16 -18.95 -21.52
C GLN A 106 -13.27 -17.61 -22.24
N ALA A 107 -12.32 -16.69 -22.01
CA ALA A 107 -12.26 -15.35 -22.61
C ALA A 107 -11.24 -15.33 -23.75
N SER A 108 -11.69 -14.95 -24.95
CA SER A 108 -10.80 -14.88 -26.12
C SER A 108 -9.68 -13.87 -25.91
N GLY A 109 -8.43 -14.27 -26.17
CA GLY A 109 -7.27 -13.37 -26.16
C GLY A 109 -6.76 -12.97 -24.77
N VAL A 110 -7.24 -13.61 -23.70
CA VAL A 110 -6.77 -13.36 -22.33
C VAL A 110 -5.82 -14.48 -21.88
N THR A 111 -4.67 -14.08 -21.35
CA THR A 111 -3.69 -14.99 -20.76
C THR A 111 -3.33 -14.54 -19.36
N VAL A 112 -3.46 -15.40 -18.37
CA VAL A 112 -3.06 -15.10 -16.99
C VAL A 112 -1.57 -15.40 -16.84
N ASN A 113 -0.76 -14.32 -16.76
CA ASN A 113 0.66 -14.39 -16.46
C ASN A 113 0.96 -13.59 -15.19
N PRO A 114 0.93 -14.22 -14.00
CA PRO A 114 1.06 -13.51 -12.75
C PRO A 114 2.40 -12.78 -12.64
N GLN A 115 2.35 -11.46 -12.49
CA GLN A 115 3.50 -10.61 -12.22
C GLN A 115 3.15 -9.66 -11.09
N MET A 116 3.96 -9.69 -10.04
CA MET A 116 3.73 -8.78 -8.91
C MET A 116 4.14 -7.36 -9.28
N THR A 117 3.27 -6.39 -9.02
CA THR A 117 3.60 -4.98 -9.24
C THR A 117 4.70 -4.50 -8.29
N ALA A 118 5.39 -3.41 -8.67
CA ALA A 118 6.40 -2.77 -7.81
C ALA A 118 5.78 -2.32 -6.46
N LYS A 119 4.52 -1.85 -6.48
CA LYS A 119 3.81 -1.51 -5.26
C LYS A 119 3.63 -2.73 -4.35
N HIS A 120 3.13 -3.83 -4.86
CA HIS A 120 2.93 -5.05 -4.07
C HIS A 120 4.25 -5.60 -3.51
N GLN A 121 5.35 -5.53 -4.27
CA GLN A 121 6.68 -5.89 -3.78
C GLN A 121 7.12 -4.98 -2.63
N SER A 122 6.93 -3.66 -2.78
CA SER A 122 7.24 -2.68 -1.73
C SER A 122 6.41 -2.92 -0.47
N ASP A 123 5.12 -3.23 -0.63
CA ASP A 123 4.22 -3.51 0.50
C ASP A 123 4.67 -4.78 1.26
N LEU A 124 5.06 -5.84 0.55
CA LEU A 124 5.64 -7.05 1.18
C LEU A 124 6.96 -6.75 1.90
N ASP A 125 7.80 -5.90 1.33
CA ASP A 125 9.07 -5.51 1.99
C ASP A 125 8.80 -4.68 3.25
N ALA A 126 7.78 -3.81 3.24
CA ALA A 126 7.34 -3.10 4.44
C ALA A 126 6.86 -4.08 5.53
N LEU A 127 6.09 -5.12 5.18
CA LEU A 127 5.67 -6.17 6.12
C LEU A 127 6.87 -6.94 6.70
N ARG A 128 7.82 -7.34 5.86
CA ARG A 128 9.04 -8.06 6.30
C ARG A 128 9.87 -7.25 7.30
N ASN A 129 9.86 -5.93 7.16
CA ASN A 129 10.65 -5.01 7.98
C ASN A 129 9.85 -4.37 9.12
N ALA A 130 8.56 -4.68 9.28
CA ALA A 130 7.68 -4.04 10.25
C ALA A 130 8.01 -4.34 11.73
N GLY A 131 8.68 -5.45 12.02
CA GLY A 131 9.05 -5.84 13.39
C GLY A 131 7.85 -5.87 14.33
N SER A 132 7.93 -5.14 15.44
CA SER A 132 6.84 -5.07 16.45
C SER A 132 5.58 -4.36 15.94
N ASN A 133 5.64 -3.66 14.81
CA ASN A 133 4.50 -2.95 14.21
C ASN A 133 3.76 -3.79 13.16
N PHE A 134 4.12 -5.08 13.03
CA PHE A 134 3.61 -5.95 11.96
C PHE A 134 2.07 -5.92 11.87
N ASP A 135 1.37 -6.15 12.95
CA ASP A 135 -0.10 -6.23 12.97
C ASP A 135 -0.75 -4.94 12.46
N SER A 136 -0.22 -3.78 12.90
CA SER A 136 -0.73 -2.47 12.46
C SER A 136 -0.46 -2.21 10.98
N VAL A 137 0.75 -2.52 10.49
CA VAL A 137 1.12 -2.36 9.06
C VAL A 137 0.27 -3.30 8.19
N TYR A 138 0.13 -4.56 8.62
CA TYR A 138 -0.69 -5.55 7.92
C TYR A 138 -2.15 -5.10 7.80
N LYS A 139 -2.78 -4.69 8.92
CA LYS A 139 -4.14 -4.16 8.91
C LYS A 139 -4.31 -3.01 7.92
N GLN A 140 -3.41 -2.01 7.98
CA GLN A 140 -3.48 -0.86 7.08
C GLN A 140 -3.39 -1.27 5.61
N GLN A 141 -2.45 -2.15 5.28
CA GLN A 141 -2.28 -2.64 3.91
C GLN A 141 -3.50 -3.46 3.45
N GLN A 142 -4.04 -4.33 4.31
CA GLN A 142 -5.20 -5.14 3.98
C GLN A 142 -6.45 -4.29 3.71
N VAL A 143 -6.72 -3.29 4.55
CA VAL A 143 -7.83 -2.36 4.33
C VAL A 143 -7.67 -1.59 3.02
N ALA A 144 -6.46 -1.09 2.73
CA ALA A 144 -6.19 -0.35 1.49
C ALA A 144 -6.32 -1.25 0.25
N ALA A 145 -5.68 -2.43 0.25
CA ALA A 145 -5.69 -3.37 -0.86
C ALA A 145 -7.11 -3.87 -1.18
N HIS A 146 -7.87 -4.26 -0.16
CA HIS A 146 -9.24 -4.74 -0.35
C HIS A 146 -10.21 -3.64 -0.79
N THR A 147 -10.01 -2.39 -0.33
CA THR A 147 -10.79 -1.24 -0.81
C THR A 147 -10.57 -1.01 -2.31
N GLN A 148 -9.31 -1.04 -2.75
CA GLN A 148 -8.95 -0.88 -4.15
C GLN A 148 -9.45 -2.06 -5.00
N ALA A 149 -9.24 -3.30 -4.54
CA ALA A 149 -9.68 -4.50 -5.23
C ALA A 149 -11.21 -4.54 -5.39
N LEU A 150 -11.98 -4.19 -4.36
CA LEU A 150 -13.43 -4.13 -4.42
C LEU A 150 -13.93 -3.13 -5.47
N SER A 151 -13.30 -1.95 -5.54
CA SER A 151 -13.62 -0.94 -6.55
C SER A 151 -13.33 -1.46 -7.96
N MET A 152 -12.16 -2.07 -8.17
CA MET A 152 -11.75 -2.66 -9.46
C MET A 152 -12.71 -3.78 -9.90
N LEU A 153 -13.03 -4.70 -8.99
CA LEU A 153 -13.91 -5.83 -9.27
C LEU A 153 -15.32 -5.37 -9.66
N ARG A 154 -15.90 -4.43 -8.92
CA ARG A 154 -17.22 -3.86 -9.23
C ARG A 154 -17.23 -3.14 -10.56
N ASN A 155 -16.22 -2.29 -10.79
CA ASN A 155 -16.09 -1.60 -12.08
C ASN A 155 -15.99 -2.60 -13.24
N PHE A 156 -15.16 -3.64 -13.12
CA PHE A 156 -15.01 -4.61 -14.20
C PHE A 156 -16.26 -5.48 -14.39
N ALA A 157 -16.96 -5.85 -13.33
CA ALA A 157 -18.24 -6.55 -13.41
C ALA A 157 -19.28 -5.76 -14.23
N ASP A 158 -19.30 -4.44 -14.09
CA ASP A 158 -20.23 -3.57 -14.81
C ASP A 158 -19.75 -3.24 -16.24
N ASN A 159 -18.46 -2.93 -16.42
CA ASN A 159 -17.93 -2.29 -17.62
C ASN A 159 -16.93 -3.13 -18.43
N GLY A 160 -16.57 -4.35 -17.96
CA GLY A 160 -15.59 -5.20 -18.62
C GLY A 160 -16.07 -5.72 -19.99
N ASP A 161 -15.12 -6.05 -20.85
CA ASP A 161 -15.35 -6.51 -22.22
C ASP A 161 -15.51 -8.04 -22.38
N ALA A 162 -15.24 -8.83 -21.33
CA ALA A 162 -15.24 -10.29 -21.37
C ALA A 162 -16.20 -10.88 -20.32
N GLN A 163 -17.32 -11.48 -20.78
CA GLN A 163 -18.37 -11.97 -19.88
C GLN A 163 -17.87 -12.99 -18.83
N PRO A 164 -17.03 -13.99 -19.16
CA PRO A 164 -16.53 -14.92 -18.13
C PRO A 164 -15.76 -14.23 -17.01
N LEU A 165 -15.01 -13.17 -17.33
CA LEU A 165 -14.26 -12.39 -16.34
C LEU A 165 -15.17 -11.42 -15.57
N LYS A 166 -16.24 -10.90 -16.17
CA LYS A 166 -17.28 -10.13 -15.46
C LYS A 166 -17.97 -10.98 -14.41
N ASP A 167 -18.32 -12.22 -14.76
CA ASP A 167 -18.96 -13.17 -13.84
C ASP A 167 -18.03 -13.55 -12.68
N PHE A 168 -16.73 -13.74 -12.97
CA PHE A 168 -15.69 -13.91 -11.96
C PHE A 168 -15.61 -12.67 -11.05
N ALA A 169 -15.50 -11.48 -11.62
CA ALA A 169 -15.36 -10.23 -10.88
C ALA A 169 -16.56 -9.98 -9.93
N SER A 170 -17.77 -10.22 -10.41
CA SER A 170 -18.99 -10.08 -9.60
C SER A 170 -19.01 -11.02 -8.38
N LYS A 171 -18.62 -12.28 -8.57
CA LYS A 171 -18.55 -13.27 -7.47
C LYS A 171 -17.45 -12.91 -6.48
N THR A 172 -16.27 -12.57 -6.98
CA THR A 172 -15.09 -12.23 -6.17
C THR A 172 -15.33 -10.94 -5.39
N ALA A 173 -16.06 -9.95 -5.93
CA ALA A 173 -16.40 -8.73 -5.22
C ALA A 173 -17.12 -9.00 -3.90
N THR A 174 -18.03 -9.98 -3.86
CA THR A 174 -18.75 -10.35 -2.63
C THR A 174 -17.81 -10.93 -1.57
N VAL A 175 -16.83 -11.74 -1.99
CA VAL A 175 -15.83 -12.32 -1.07
C VAL A 175 -14.92 -11.22 -0.52
N VAL A 176 -14.41 -10.35 -1.41
CA VAL A 176 -13.51 -9.24 -1.05
C VAL A 176 -14.19 -8.21 -0.14
N GLU A 177 -15.51 -7.99 -0.29
CA GLU A 177 -16.27 -7.15 0.63
C GLU A 177 -16.28 -7.73 2.06
N GLY A 178 -16.49 -9.03 2.20
CA GLY A 178 -16.40 -9.71 3.50
C GLY A 178 -14.99 -9.67 4.08
N HIS A 179 -13.95 -9.81 3.26
CA HIS A 179 -12.57 -9.65 3.71
C HIS A 179 -12.28 -8.23 4.20
N LEU A 180 -12.78 -7.20 3.48
CA LEU A 180 -12.60 -5.81 3.88
C LEU A 180 -13.26 -5.50 5.23
N GLU A 181 -14.47 -6.00 5.46
CA GLU A 181 -15.14 -5.86 6.75
C GLU A 181 -14.29 -6.49 7.86
N HIS A 182 -13.81 -7.71 7.66
CA HIS A 182 -12.98 -8.42 8.62
C HIS A 182 -11.62 -7.73 8.85
N ALA A 183 -10.97 -7.22 7.79
CA ALA A 183 -9.71 -6.49 7.90
C ALA A 183 -9.84 -5.22 8.77
N ARG A 184 -10.98 -4.54 8.73
CA ARG A 184 -11.26 -3.36 9.56
C ARG A 184 -11.37 -3.70 11.05
N GLU A 185 -11.77 -4.92 11.38
CA GLU A 185 -11.94 -5.40 12.75
C GLU A 185 -10.63 -5.93 13.37
N LEU A 186 -9.56 -6.11 12.58
CA LEU A 186 -8.25 -6.51 13.12
C LEU A 186 -7.77 -5.51 14.18
N PRO A 187 -6.97 -5.95 15.18
CA PRO A 187 -6.48 -5.10 16.25
C PRO A 187 -5.55 -3.99 15.76
#